data_42501b5cdc832f0ecd86e8deef08fedb
#
_entry.id   42501b5cdc832f0ecd86e8deef08fedb
#
_cell.length_a   1.000
_cell.length_b   1.000
_cell.length_c   1.000
_cell.angle_alpha   90.00
_cell.angle_beta   90.00
_cell.angle_gamma   90.00
#
_symmetry.space_group_name_H-M   'P 1'
#
loop_
_entity.id
_entity.type
_entity.pdbx_description
1 polymer ?
#
loop_
_entity_poly.entity_id
_entity_poly.type
_entity_poly.pdbx_seq_one_letter_code
_entity_poly.pdbx_strand_id
1 'polypeptide(L)'
;MPACPAQLNLPELCRALDDLGQRETFPFEERAVLNRTLQALTGGQLDTARQLVARHKTSVWRGQADSQAHWQLMHAALTLVQACDDLERGLPDHSRSMAALLDHYVATLREADRLQREFEEAAGDQVDAQGLLDGAVRHARGRYRQLAERVQAVLMKHVESTPWPPAGRLLNTEVFDRFAAGPLAEQGRRVAYLMVDALRYELGVTLERLLADDGPVVLHAACAQLPTVTPVGLASLLPGAASSAAGLVLAVQGDALVPLLAGQPVAAVPQRMEAFRKAYGDRFAEARLDDFARGRATVQAAVDLLVLRSTEIDAQLESSPETALALVPTTLRMIRVALHKLRGLGFTDAVIATDHGFFLNAQAEAGDVCTKPTGNWPVIAHDRMALGAGAGLGAGLGRPDSHNLVLAADRLGIKAQGFTEVALPRSLAPYRAGHLYFHGGLSLQEAVVPVLVARLQRADAHDQAQASVQLSYKNGAKRITTQVPVFDLSLVSVGLFSHGCAVEVLLEAQDKAGNVVGEARPGGDVNPATRTLLLQPGEAKKIVLRMAPEYRGKLTVKALNPTTLAKLASIDLETDYTE
;
A
#
# COMPACT_ATOMS: atom_id res chain seq x y z
N MET A 1 -40.55 32.96 10.76
CA MET A 1 -39.38 32.19 10.33
C MET A 1 -38.16 33.03 10.63
N PRO A 2 -37.12 32.54 11.30
CA PRO A 2 -35.89 33.30 11.45
C PRO A 2 -35.30 33.53 10.05
N ALA A 3 -34.87 34.78 9.79
CA ALA A 3 -34.23 35.13 8.52
C ALA A 3 -33.03 34.25 8.24
N CYS A 4 -32.92 33.74 7.00
CA CYS A 4 -31.80 32.92 6.59
C CYS A 4 -30.47 33.68 6.83
N PRO A 5 -29.42 33.08 7.41
CA PRO A 5 -28.13 33.75 7.65
C PRO A 5 -27.55 34.43 6.41
N ALA A 6 -27.82 33.89 5.23
CA ALA A 6 -27.41 34.48 3.94
C ALA A 6 -28.12 35.81 3.64
N GLN A 7 -29.39 36.01 4.09
CA GLN A 7 -30.15 37.24 3.89
C GLN A 7 -29.62 38.38 4.75
N LEU A 8 -28.99 38.07 5.90
CA LEU A 8 -28.40 39.04 6.81
C LEU A 8 -26.92 39.30 6.53
N ASN A 9 -26.32 38.64 5.50
CA ASN A 9 -24.90 38.69 5.19
C ASN A 9 -24.00 38.44 6.42
N LEU A 10 -24.45 37.55 7.33
CA LEU A 10 -23.72 37.21 8.55
C LEU A 10 -22.30 36.75 8.31
N PRO A 11 -21.98 35.93 7.26
CA PRO A 11 -20.61 35.53 6.98
C PRO A 11 -19.65 36.70 6.77
N GLU A 12 -20.10 37.78 6.12
CA GLU A 12 -19.30 38.98 5.88
C GLU A 12 -19.13 39.81 7.15
N LEU A 13 -20.24 40.01 7.87
CA LEU A 13 -20.25 40.76 9.12
C LEU A 13 -19.39 40.12 10.22
N CYS A 14 -19.34 38.78 10.24
CA CYS A 14 -18.59 38.04 11.24
C CYS A 14 -17.13 37.75 10.82
N ARG A 15 -16.72 38.08 9.58
CA ARG A 15 -15.39 37.75 9.05
C ARG A 15 -14.23 38.31 9.89
N ALA A 16 -14.42 39.46 10.51
CA ALA A 16 -13.42 40.12 11.32
C ALA A 16 -13.45 39.74 12.82
N LEU A 17 -14.33 38.83 13.22
CA LEU A 17 -14.41 38.40 14.62
C LEU A 17 -13.30 37.41 14.96
N ASP A 18 -12.50 37.71 15.99
CA ASP A 18 -11.41 36.83 16.44
C ASP A 18 -11.93 35.52 17.07
N ASP A 19 -13.15 35.51 17.58
CA ASP A 19 -13.82 34.37 18.22
C ASP A 19 -14.69 33.57 17.25
N LEU A 20 -14.64 33.85 15.95
CA LEU A 20 -15.40 33.10 14.94
C LEU A 20 -15.04 31.61 14.98
N GLY A 21 -16.08 30.77 15.09
CA GLY A 21 -15.95 29.31 15.23
C GLY A 21 -15.78 28.82 16.67
N GLN A 22 -15.85 29.74 17.68
CA GLN A 22 -15.91 29.33 19.09
C GLN A 22 -17.34 29.04 19.55
N ARG A 23 -18.33 29.64 18.89
CA ARG A 23 -19.74 29.52 19.25
C ARG A 23 -20.48 28.39 18.53
N GLU A 24 -19.96 27.92 17.40
CA GLU A 24 -20.51 26.82 16.61
C GLU A 24 -22.02 26.93 16.29
N THR A 25 -22.52 28.16 16.14
CA THR A 25 -23.94 28.40 15.93
C THR A 25 -24.37 28.15 14.49
N PHE A 26 -23.49 28.45 13.53
CA PHE A 26 -23.81 28.37 12.11
C PHE A 26 -22.76 27.58 11.31
N PRO A 27 -23.16 26.88 10.22
CA PRO A 27 -22.24 26.14 9.37
C PRO A 27 -21.11 26.96 8.73
N PHE A 28 -21.29 28.28 8.53
CA PHE A 28 -20.25 29.14 7.99
C PHE A 28 -19.09 29.35 8.98
N GLU A 29 -19.32 29.23 10.28
CA GLU A 29 -18.26 29.30 11.30
C GLU A 29 -17.30 28.14 11.17
N GLU A 30 -17.82 26.93 10.92
CA GLU A 30 -17.04 25.73 10.64
C GLU A 30 -16.13 25.94 9.41
N ARG A 31 -16.66 26.49 8.32
CA ARG A 31 -15.87 26.82 7.12
C ARG A 31 -14.79 27.87 7.41
N ALA A 32 -15.09 28.86 8.27
CA ALA A 32 -14.11 29.87 8.65
C ALA A 32 -12.94 29.27 9.43
N VAL A 33 -13.22 28.35 10.37
CA VAL A 33 -12.17 27.62 11.12
C VAL A 33 -11.35 26.75 10.17
N LEU A 34 -11.99 26.02 9.23
CA LEU A 34 -11.31 25.21 8.24
C LEU A 34 -10.38 26.05 7.35
N ASN A 35 -10.84 27.23 6.87
CA ASN A 35 -10.03 28.18 6.10
C ASN A 35 -8.84 28.73 6.90
N ARG A 36 -9.03 29.08 8.18
CA ARG A 36 -7.92 29.48 9.05
C ARG A 36 -6.90 28.37 9.25
N THR A 37 -7.38 27.13 9.39
CA THR A 37 -6.51 25.95 9.49
C THR A 37 -5.70 25.77 8.22
N LEU A 38 -6.32 25.92 7.05
CA LEU A 38 -5.64 25.87 5.74
C LEU A 38 -4.58 26.98 5.65
N GLN A 39 -4.91 28.21 6.00
CA GLN A 39 -3.96 29.34 5.99
C GLN A 39 -2.78 29.09 6.94
N ALA A 40 -3.04 28.58 8.14
CA ALA A 40 -2.00 28.23 9.10
C ALA A 40 -1.08 27.11 8.57
N LEU A 41 -1.66 26.06 7.97
CA LEU A 41 -0.92 24.94 7.37
C LEU A 41 -0.01 25.44 6.24
N THR A 42 -0.56 26.16 5.27
CA THR A 42 0.19 26.62 4.09
C THR A 42 1.17 27.76 4.43
N GLY A 43 0.91 28.51 5.50
CA GLY A 43 1.80 29.54 6.04
C GLY A 43 2.88 29.02 7.00
N GLY A 44 3.00 27.70 7.18
CA GLY A 44 4.02 27.07 8.05
C GLY A 44 3.74 27.21 9.55
N GLN A 45 2.55 27.66 9.95
CA GLN A 45 2.14 27.82 11.36
C GLN A 45 1.53 26.50 11.88
N LEU A 46 2.33 25.42 11.89
CA LEU A 46 1.84 24.06 12.16
C LEU A 46 1.24 23.90 13.56
N ASP A 47 1.75 24.63 14.57
CA ASP A 47 1.21 24.59 15.93
C ASP A 47 -0.21 25.18 15.96
N THR A 48 -0.43 26.29 15.28
CA THR A 48 -1.75 26.93 15.14
C THR A 48 -2.72 25.99 14.42
N ALA A 49 -2.29 25.39 13.31
CA ALA A 49 -3.10 24.43 12.56
C ALA A 49 -3.49 23.22 13.44
N ARG A 50 -2.55 22.69 14.24
CA ARG A 50 -2.80 21.59 15.19
C ARG A 50 -3.85 21.95 16.24
N GLN A 51 -3.75 23.15 16.82
CA GLN A 51 -4.71 23.61 17.83
C GLN A 51 -6.12 23.72 17.24
N LEU A 52 -6.25 24.23 16.01
CA LEU A 52 -7.54 24.35 15.33
C LEU A 52 -8.15 22.97 15.02
N VAL A 53 -7.34 22.02 14.50
CA VAL A 53 -7.77 20.63 14.26
C VAL A 53 -8.19 19.95 15.57
N ALA A 54 -7.42 20.13 16.65
CA ALA A 54 -7.74 19.53 17.95
C ALA A 54 -9.07 20.07 18.51
N ARG A 55 -9.32 21.38 18.36
CA ARG A 55 -10.57 22.01 18.80
C ARG A 55 -11.78 21.44 18.06
N HIS A 56 -11.67 21.14 16.77
CA HIS A 56 -12.76 20.56 15.99
C HIS A 56 -13.22 19.19 16.52
N LYS A 57 -12.38 18.43 17.23
CA LYS A 57 -12.77 17.13 17.81
C LYS A 57 -13.98 17.22 18.75
N THR A 58 -14.28 18.38 19.30
CA THR A 58 -15.43 18.66 20.19
C THR A 58 -16.55 19.43 19.50
N SER A 59 -16.42 19.72 18.20
CA SER A 59 -17.40 20.48 17.42
C SER A 59 -18.75 19.77 17.29
N VAL A 60 -19.84 20.54 17.38
CA VAL A 60 -21.21 20.04 17.15
C VAL A 60 -21.41 19.61 15.68
N TRP A 61 -20.61 20.15 14.75
CA TRP A 61 -20.66 19.86 13.32
C TRP A 61 -19.96 18.55 12.93
N ARG A 62 -19.22 17.95 13.86
CA ARG A 62 -18.47 16.68 13.64
C ARG A 62 -19.33 15.54 13.10
N GLY A 63 -20.63 15.52 13.44
CA GLY A 63 -21.55 14.47 12.97
C GLY A 63 -22.01 14.60 11.52
N GLN A 64 -21.67 15.70 10.83
CA GLN A 64 -22.01 15.88 9.42
C GLN A 64 -20.95 15.23 8.53
N ALA A 65 -21.39 14.41 7.54
CA ALA A 65 -20.48 13.63 6.71
C ALA A 65 -19.46 14.49 5.95
N ASP A 66 -19.89 15.62 5.38
CA ASP A 66 -19.00 16.53 4.63
C ASP A 66 -17.98 17.19 5.55
N SER A 67 -18.40 17.69 6.73
CA SER A 67 -17.49 18.25 7.72
C SER A 67 -16.46 17.23 8.19
N GLN A 68 -16.90 16.03 8.50
CA GLN A 68 -16.00 14.94 8.93
C GLN A 68 -14.92 14.65 7.87
N ALA A 69 -15.31 14.56 6.61
CA ALA A 69 -14.39 14.26 5.51
C ALA A 69 -13.35 15.40 5.34
N HIS A 70 -13.78 16.65 5.34
CA HIS A 70 -12.89 17.82 5.25
C HIS A 70 -11.84 17.83 6.38
N TRP A 71 -12.25 17.55 7.60
CA TRP A 71 -11.35 17.55 8.75
C TRP A 71 -10.44 16.32 8.79
N GLN A 72 -10.88 15.17 8.28
CA GLN A 72 -10.02 14.01 8.10
C GLN A 72 -8.89 14.31 7.13
N LEU A 73 -9.20 14.91 5.97
CA LEU A 73 -8.19 15.32 4.99
C LEU A 73 -7.24 16.38 5.57
N MET A 74 -7.78 17.40 6.25
CA MET A 74 -6.95 18.43 6.88
C MET A 74 -6.00 17.84 7.95
N HIS A 75 -6.49 16.90 8.73
CA HIS A 75 -5.65 16.18 9.72
C HIS A 75 -4.57 15.35 9.06
N ALA A 76 -4.91 14.62 8.00
CA ALA A 76 -3.94 13.81 7.24
C ALA A 76 -2.88 14.72 6.59
N ALA A 77 -3.28 15.84 5.98
CA ALA A 77 -2.36 16.82 5.40
C ALA A 77 -1.39 17.39 6.45
N LEU A 78 -1.92 17.84 7.59
CA LEU A 78 -1.10 18.37 8.69
C LEU A 78 -0.12 17.34 9.23
N THR A 79 -0.55 16.10 9.42
CA THR A 79 0.29 15.00 9.91
C THR A 79 1.41 14.69 8.94
N LEU A 80 1.10 14.62 7.64
CA LEU A 80 2.09 14.38 6.59
C LEU A 80 3.14 15.52 6.52
N VAL A 81 2.69 16.77 6.49
CA VAL A 81 3.59 17.94 6.43
C VAL A 81 4.52 17.97 7.64
N GLN A 82 3.98 17.79 8.85
CA GLN A 82 4.79 17.75 10.07
C GLN A 82 5.82 16.63 10.02
N ALA A 83 5.42 15.41 9.63
CA ALA A 83 6.34 14.29 9.53
C ALA A 83 7.45 14.55 8.50
N CYS A 84 7.11 15.14 7.34
CA CYS A 84 8.12 15.52 6.35
C CYS A 84 9.13 16.53 6.89
N ASP A 85 8.68 17.54 7.66
CA ASP A 85 9.56 18.54 8.26
C ASP A 85 10.50 17.93 9.32
N ASP A 86 9.96 17.01 10.14
CA ASP A 86 10.75 16.34 11.18
C ASP A 86 11.80 15.40 10.57
N LEU A 87 11.41 14.62 9.56
CA LEU A 87 12.27 13.68 8.86
C LEU A 87 13.37 14.39 8.06
N GLU A 88 13.04 15.52 7.42
CA GLU A 88 14.02 16.31 6.67
C GLU A 88 15.09 16.89 7.59
N ARG A 89 14.71 17.37 8.78
CA ARG A 89 15.67 17.87 9.78
C ARG A 89 16.64 16.79 10.27
N GLY A 90 16.16 15.56 10.43
CA GLY A 90 16.99 14.43 10.86
C GLY A 90 17.85 13.81 9.75
N LEU A 91 17.56 14.06 8.48
CA LEU A 91 18.21 13.39 7.35
C LEU A 91 19.76 13.51 7.33
N PRO A 92 20.40 14.67 7.63
CA PRO A 92 21.85 14.80 7.61
C PRO A 92 22.57 13.85 8.56
N ASP A 93 21.99 13.58 9.74
CA ASP A 93 22.61 12.73 10.77
C ASP A 93 22.59 11.25 10.37
N HIS A 94 21.64 10.85 9.52
CA HIS A 94 21.39 9.48 9.12
C HIS A 94 21.78 9.16 7.66
N SER A 95 22.44 10.09 6.97
CA SER A 95 22.77 9.96 5.54
C SER A 95 24.26 9.90 5.23
N ARG A 96 25.11 9.56 6.20
CA ARG A 96 26.58 9.54 6.07
C ARG A 96 27.08 8.41 5.16
N SER A 97 26.33 7.35 4.99
CA SER A 97 26.60 6.23 4.09
C SER A 97 25.31 5.67 3.51
N MET A 98 25.42 4.90 2.42
CA MET A 98 24.28 4.20 1.85
C MET A 98 23.63 3.25 2.86
N ALA A 99 24.44 2.52 3.63
CA ALA A 99 23.93 1.61 4.66
C ALA A 99 23.13 2.36 5.74
N ALA A 100 23.65 3.50 6.24
CA ALA A 100 22.96 4.32 7.22
C ALA A 100 21.65 4.91 6.68
N LEU A 101 21.64 5.33 5.40
CA LEU A 101 20.43 5.82 4.74
C LEU A 101 19.36 4.72 4.64
N LEU A 102 19.73 3.48 4.27
CA LEU A 102 18.81 2.34 4.21
C LEU A 102 18.26 2.01 5.60
N ASP A 103 19.13 1.99 6.64
CA ASP A 103 18.67 1.73 8.01
C ASP A 103 17.70 2.81 8.48
N HIS A 104 17.96 4.06 8.15
CA HIS A 104 17.06 5.17 8.47
C HIS A 104 15.73 5.08 7.70
N TYR A 105 15.77 4.65 6.43
CA TYR A 105 14.55 4.40 5.66
C TYR A 105 13.69 3.33 6.31
N VAL A 106 14.28 2.19 6.60
CA VAL A 106 13.61 1.05 7.25
C VAL A 106 13.03 1.41 8.62
N ALA A 107 13.77 2.17 9.40
CA ALA A 107 13.33 2.55 10.75
C ALA A 107 12.29 3.68 10.75
N THR A 108 12.49 4.72 9.94
CA THR A 108 11.83 6.01 10.14
C THR A 108 11.28 6.64 8.86
N LEU A 109 12.08 6.81 7.78
CA LEU A 109 11.66 7.56 6.58
C LEU A 109 10.45 6.94 5.89
N ARG A 110 10.28 5.60 5.94
CA ARG A 110 9.10 4.89 5.44
C ARG A 110 7.78 5.39 6.02
N GLU A 111 7.83 6.07 7.15
CA GLU A 111 6.63 6.64 7.78
C GLU A 111 6.03 7.76 6.93
N ALA A 112 6.88 8.54 6.23
CA ALA A 112 6.39 9.53 5.26
C ALA A 112 5.62 8.86 4.12
N ASP A 113 6.09 7.69 3.64
CA ASP A 113 5.42 6.94 2.58
C ASP A 113 4.06 6.40 3.04
N ARG A 114 3.96 5.92 4.29
CA ARG A 114 2.69 5.48 4.89
C ARG A 114 1.71 6.64 5.02
N LEU A 115 2.17 7.76 5.59
CA LEU A 115 1.34 8.95 5.78
C LEU A 115 0.89 9.56 4.46
N GLN A 116 1.75 9.55 3.43
CA GLN A 116 1.40 9.99 2.09
C GLN A 116 0.30 9.11 1.49
N ARG A 117 0.41 7.78 1.60
CA ARG A 117 -0.64 6.87 1.11
C ARG A 117 -1.98 7.11 1.82
N GLU A 118 -1.99 7.23 3.15
CA GLU A 118 -3.20 7.52 3.93
C GLU A 118 -3.79 8.89 3.60
N PHE A 119 -2.93 9.88 3.36
CA PHE A 119 -3.35 11.20 2.92
C PHE A 119 -3.99 11.15 1.51
N GLU A 120 -3.37 10.46 0.54
CA GLU A 120 -3.92 10.32 -0.82
C GLU A 120 -5.25 9.56 -0.82
N GLU A 121 -5.38 8.56 0.05
CA GLU A 121 -6.65 7.87 0.24
C GLU A 121 -7.74 8.83 0.78
N ALA A 122 -7.42 9.63 1.79
CA ALA A 122 -8.33 10.65 2.31
C ALA A 122 -8.66 11.73 1.27
N ALA A 123 -7.72 12.10 0.40
CA ALA A 123 -7.93 13.04 -0.69
C ALA A 123 -8.84 12.47 -1.78
N GLY A 124 -8.67 11.17 -2.14
CA GLY A 124 -9.52 10.48 -3.11
C GLY A 124 -10.96 10.27 -2.63
N ASP A 125 -11.18 10.25 -1.31
CA ASP A 125 -12.53 10.13 -0.71
C ASP A 125 -13.33 11.43 -0.71
N GLN A 126 -12.71 12.55 -1.11
CA GLN A 126 -13.37 13.87 -1.10
C GLN A 126 -14.18 14.09 -2.36
N VAL A 127 -15.46 14.41 -2.17
CA VAL A 127 -16.30 15.06 -3.18
C VAL A 127 -16.32 16.55 -2.84
N ASP A 128 -15.20 17.25 -3.04
CA ASP A 128 -15.13 18.71 -2.82
C ASP A 128 -15.43 19.46 -4.12
N ALA A 129 -16.72 19.61 -4.40
CA ALA A 129 -17.20 20.36 -5.57
C ALA A 129 -16.80 21.86 -5.57
N GLN A 130 -16.27 22.38 -4.47
CA GLN A 130 -15.91 23.80 -4.31
C GLN A 130 -14.39 24.02 -4.26
N GLY A 131 -13.55 22.98 -4.26
CA GLY A 131 -12.10 23.07 -4.21
C GLY A 131 -11.54 23.74 -2.93
N LEU A 132 -12.31 23.68 -1.83
CA LEU A 132 -11.97 24.35 -0.57
C LEU A 132 -10.62 23.90 -0.01
N LEU A 133 -10.27 22.63 -0.18
CA LEU A 133 -9.05 22.02 0.37
C LEU A 133 -7.91 21.84 -0.65
N ASP A 134 -8.09 22.28 -1.90
CA ASP A 134 -7.05 22.16 -2.94
C ASP A 134 -5.70 22.73 -2.51
N GLY A 135 -5.72 23.84 -1.74
CA GLY A 135 -4.51 24.45 -1.19
C GLY A 135 -3.77 23.53 -0.21
N ALA A 136 -4.51 22.83 0.67
CA ALA A 136 -3.94 21.86 1.61
C ALA A 136 -3.39 20.65 0.86
N VAL A 137 -4.12 20.15 -0.15
CA VAL A 137 -3.71 19.01 -0.96
C VAL A 137 -2.41 19.30 -1.71
N ARG A 138 -2.35 20.41 -2.44
CA ARG A 138 -1.11 20.83 -3.15
C ARG A 138 0.06 21.03 -2.19
N HIS A 139 -0.17 21.67 -1.03
CA HIS A 139 0.88 21.91 -0.05
C HIS A 139 1.44 20.60 0.52
N ALA A 140 0.58 19.67 0.94
CA ALA A 140 1.00 18.39 1.50
C ALA A 140 1.76 17.53 0.47
N ARG A 141 1.25 17.42 -0.77
CA ARG A 141 1.94 16.74 -1.87
C ARG A 141 3.31 17.35 -2.16
N GLY A 142 3.39 18.69 -2.23
CA GLY A 142 4.64 19.41 -2.45
C GLY A 142 5.67 19.14 -1.35
N ARG A 143 5.26 19.11 -0.08
CA ARG A 143 6.16 18.81 1.04
C ARG A 143 6.68 17.38 1.00
N TYR A 144 5.83 16.39 0.75
CA TYR A 144 6.28 15.00 0.58
C TYR A 144 7.25 14.87 -0.59
N ARG A 145 6.93 15.47 -1.75
CA ARG A 145 7.79 15.44 -2.93
C ARG A 145 9.17 16.05 -2.64
N GLN A 146 9.24 17.17 -1.93
CA GLN A 146 10.51 17.81 -1.55
C GLN A 146 11.36 16.88 -0.66
N LEU A 147 10.77 16.24 0.35
CA LEU A 147 11.48 15.26 1.16
C LEU A 147 12.00 14.09 0.32
N ALA A 148 11.13 13.51 -0.50
CA ALA A 148 11.47 12.36 -1.34
C ALA A 148 12.61 12.68 -2.34
N GLU A 149 12.59 13.86 -2.98
CA GLU A 149 13.67 14.31 -3.87
C GLU A 149 14.99 14.57 -3.12
N ARG A 150 14.94 15.08 -1.89
CA ARG A 150 16.14 15.20 -1.07
C ARG A 150 16.75 13.86 -0.71
N VAL A 151 15.91 12.90 -0.32
CA VAL A 151 16.34 11.52 -0.03
C VAL A 151 16.93 10.89 -1.29
N GLN A 152 16.27 11.06 -2.45
CA GLN A 152 16.76 10.57 -3.75
C GLN A 152 18.14 11.15 -4.10
N ALA A 153 18.34 12.45 -3.94
CA ALA A 153 19.62 13.10 -4.21
C ALA A 153 20.75 12.52 -3.35
N VAL A 154 20.48 12.23 -2.06
CA VAL A 154 21.44 11.58 -1.16
C VAL A 154 21.73 10.14 -1.62
N LEU A 155 20.69 9.37 -1.97
CA LEU A 155 20.84 8.01 -2.49
C LEU A 155 21.71 8.00 -3.75
N MET A 156 21.41 8.85 -4.74
CA MET A 156 22.17 8.91 -5.99
C MET A 156 23.64 9.28 -5.77
N LYS A 157 23.92 10.19 -4.86
CA LYS A 157 25.30 10.52 -4.47
C LYS A 157 26.06 9.31 -3.92
N HIS A 158 25.39 8.47 -3.13
CA HIS A 158 26.02 7.24 -2.62
C HIS A 158 26.20 6.19 -3.72
N VAL A 159 25.21 6.00 -4.59
CA VAL A 159 25.25 5.04 -5.71
C VAL A 159 26.35 5.40 -6.71
N GLU A 160 26.64 6.69 -6.89
CA GLU A 160 27.72 7.16 -7.74
C GLU A 160 29.11 6.72 -7.23
N SER A 161 29.28 6.66 -5.91
CA SER A 161 30.57 6.34 -5.27
C SER A 161 30.71 4.90 -4.78
N THR A 162 29.61 4.24 -4.43
CA THR A 162 29.58 2.88 -3.86
C THR A 162 28.62 1.97 -4.63
N PRO A 163 28.93 0.66 -4.76
CA PRO A 163 28.02 -0.28 -5.41
C PRO A 163 26.64 -0.37 -4.71
N TRP A 164 25.60 -0.59 -5.49
CA TRP A 164 24.28 -1.00 -5.04
C TRP A 164 24.09 -2.49 -5.31
N PRO A 165 23.46 -3.23 -4.40
CA PRO A 165 23.13 -2.91 -3.01
C PRO A 165 24.38 -2.91 -2.11
N PRO A 166 24.36 -2.23 -0.95
CA PRO A 166 25.49 -2.27 -0.02
C PRO A 166 25.70 -3.67 0.55
N ALA A 167 26.96 -4.02 0.77
CA ALA A 167 27.35 -5.34 1.28
C ALA A 167 26.61 -5.71 2.58
N GLY A 168 26.25 -6.98 2.72
CA GLY A 168 25.59 -7.53 3.90
C GLY A 168 24.07 -7.29 3.96
N ARG A 169 23.48 -6.67 2.96
CA ARG A 169 22.01 -6.55 2.84
C ARG A 169 21.43 -7.81 2.24
N LEU A 170 20.23 -8.18 2.69
CA LEU A 170 19.45 -9.25 2.09
C LEU A 170 19.06 -8.85 0.67
N LEU A 171 19.27 -9.74 -0.30
CA LEU A 171 18.87 -9.55 -1.68
C LEU A 171 17.62 -10.36 -1.98
N ASN A 172 16.75 -9.86 -2.85
CA ASN A 172 15.58 -10.64 -3.29
C ASN A 172 15.97 -12.01 -3.86
N THR A 173 17.11 -12.09 -4.54
CA THR A 173 17.63 -13.36 -5.07
C THR A 173 17.95 -14.42 -4.01
N GLU A 174 18.16 -14.01 -2.76
CA GLU A 174 18.49 -14.91 -1.63
C GLU A 174 17.25 -15.36 -0.84
N VAL A 175 16.08 -14.70 -1.05
CA VAL A 175 14.90 -14.85 -0.19
C VAL A 175 14.38 -16.28 -0.16
N PHE A 176 14.20 -16.89 -1.33
CA PHE A 176 13.69 -18.26 -1.40
C PHE A 176 14.64 -19.25 -0.74
N ASP A 177 15.92 -19.20 -1.12
CA ASP A 177 16.92 -20.15 -0.63
C ASP A 177 17.15 -20.00 0.88
N ARG A 178 17.09 -18.78 1.39
CA ARG A 178 17.30 -18.47 2.80
C ARG A 178 16.12 -18.83 3.71
N PHE A 179 14.88 -18.56 3.28
CA PHE A 179 13.71 -18.64 4.15
C PHE A 179 12.72 -19.75 3.82
N ALA A 180 12.73 -20.27 2.59
CA ALA A 180 11.83 -21.34 2.17
C ALA A 180 12.55 -22.68 1.99
N ALA A 181 13.70 -22.72 1.32
CA ALA A 181 14.41 -23.95 1.00
C ALA A 181 14.89 -24.70 2.25
N GLY A 182 15.41 -24.00 3.26
CA GLY A 182 15.85 -24.62 4.52
C GLY A 182 14.73 -25.38 5.22
N PRO A 183 13.59 -24.75 5.56
CA PRO A 183 12.43 -25.44 6.12
C PRO A 183 11.92 -26.61 5.24
N LEU A 184 11.89 -26.47 3.92
CA LEU A 184 11.45 -27.52 2.99
C LEU A 184 12.37 -28.75 2.96
N ALA A 185 13.61 -28.62 3.37
CA ALA A 185 14.55 -29.73 3.50
C ALA A 185 14.32 -30.55 4.80
N GLU A 186 13.62 -29.99 5.80
CA GLU A 186 13.29 -30.67 7.03
C GLU A 186 12.04 -31.55 6.86
N GLN A 187 12.09 -32.79 7.34
CA GLN A 187 10.99 -33.73 7.19
C GLN A 187 9.72 -33.23 7.92
N GLY A 188 8.59 -33.28 7.23
CA GLY A 188 7.27 -32.91 7.77
C GLY A 188 7.00 -31.41 7.83
N ARG A 189 7.92 -30.56 7.35
CA ARG A 189 7.64 -29.12 7.22
C ARG A 189 7.04 -28.79 5.87
N ARG A 190 6.06 -27.91 5.90
CA ARG A 190 5.32 -27.41 4.74
C ARG A 190 5.39 -25.90 4.71
N VAL A 191 5.77 -25.34 3.57
CA VAL A 191 5.99 -23.90 3.40
C VAL A 191 5.00 -23.33 2.39
N ALA A 192 4.35 -22.24 2.77
CA ALA A 192 3.64 -21.38 1.82
C ALA A 192 4.55 -20.18 1.44
N TYR A 193 4.75 -19.99 0.15
CA TYR A 193 5.55 -18.90 -0.40
C TYR A 193 4.64 -17.93 -1.16
N LEU A 194 4.38 -16.76 -0.56
CA LEU A 194 3.48 -15.74 -1.09
C LEU A 194 4.30 -14.74 -1.90
N MET A 195 4.08 -14.69 -3.21
CA MET A 195 4.68 -13.72 -4.13
C MET A 195 3.64 -12.63 -4.40
N VAL A 196 3.82 -11.49 -3.73
CA VAL A 196 2.90 -10.34 -3.79
C VAL A 196 3.54 -9.24 -4.62
N ASP A 197 2.91 -8.85 -5.71
CA ASP A 197 3.38 -7.82 -6.62
C ASP A 197 3.21 -6.42 -6.00
N ALA A 198 4.25 -5.58 -6.10
CA ALA A 198 4.29 -4.18 -5.65
C ALA A 198 3.95 -3.96 -4.16
N LEU A 199 4.43 -4.80 -3.25
CA LEU A 199 4.26 -4.59 -1.81
C LEU A 199 5.35 -3.65 -1.27
N ARG A 200 5.06 -2.35 -1.15
CA ARG A 200 5.98 -1.36 -0.55
C ARG A 200 6.41 -1.75 0.87
N TYR A 201 7.61 -1.30 1.28
CA TYR A 201 8.14 -1.62 2.61
C TYR A 201 7.21 -1.18 3.76
N GLU A 202 6.58 -0.01 3.67
CA GLU A 202 5.62 0.46 4.69
C GLU A 202 4.36 -0.43 4.80
N LEU A 203 3.94 -1.05 3.68
CA LEU A 203 2.85 -2.02 3.67
C LEU A 203 3.27 -3.34 4.35
N GLY A 204 4.54 -3.73 4.19
CA GLY A 204 5.11 -4.86 4.93
C GLY A 204 5.08 -4.63 6.44
N VAL A 205 5.40 -3.41 6.91
CA VAL A 205 5.29 -3.03 8.33
C VAL A 205 3.84 -3.05 8.81
N THR A 206 2.92 -2.58 7.98
CA THR A 206 1.48 -2.63 8.28
C THR A 206 1.01 -4.08 8.39
N LEU A 207 1.46 -4.95 7.48
CA LEU A 207 1.13 -6.38 7.49
C LEU A 207 1.74 -7.10 8.70
N GLU A 208 2.98 -6.80 9.09
CA GLU A 208 3.60 -7.34 10.31
C GLU A 208 2.74 -7.05 11.55
N ARG A 209 2.29 -5.80 11.70
CA ARG A 209 1.41 -5.40 12.81
C ARG A 209 0.07 -6.12 12.77
N LEU A 210 -0.51 -6.27 11.58
CA LEU A 210 -1.77 -6.99 11.38
C LEU A 210 -1.67 -8.48 11.76
N LEU A 211 -0.51 -9.08 11.55
CA LEU A 211 -0.25 -10.50 11.82
C LEU A 211 0.29 -10.77 13.24
N ALA A 212 0.68 -9.74 14.00
CA ALA A 212 1.32 -9.88 15.31
C ALA A 212 0.47 -10.69 16.31
N ASP A 213 -0.85 -10.55 16.26
CA ASP A 213 -1.79 -11.28 17.13
C ASP A 213 -2.01 -12.72 16.66
N ASP A 214 -1.63 -13.06 15.43
CA ASP A 214 -1.84 -14.38 14.84
C ASP A 214 -0.66 -15.34 15.05
N GLY A 215 0.46 -14.88 15.56
CA GLY A 215 1.65 -15.69 15.87
C GLY A 215 2.96 -14.98 15.53
N PRO A 216 4.11 -15.67 15.74
CA PRO A 216 5.42 -15.07 15.51
C PRO A 216 5.64 -14.71 14.04
N VAL A 217 5.91 -13.45 13.77
CA VAL A 217 6.26 -12.90 12.45
C VAL A 217 7.53 -12.08 12.57
N VAL A 218 8.42 -12.22 11.60
CA VAL A 218 9.67 -11.43 11.53
C VAL A 218 9.70 -10.71 10.20
N LEU A 219 9.82 -9.40 10.23
CA LEU A 219 9.99 -8.55 9.06
C LEU A 219 11.47 -8.30 8.78
N HIS A 220 11.89 -8.59 7.56
CA HIS A 220 13.21 -8.27 7.03
C HIS A 220 13.07 -7.21 5.93
N ALA A 221 14.09 -6.37 5.80
CA ALA A 221 14.25 -5.50 4.64
C ALA A 221 15.17 -6.15 3.63
N ALA A 222 14.70 -6.30 2.39
CA ALA A 222 15.50 -6.79 1.28
C ALA A 222 15.71 -5.70 0.22
N CYS A 223 16.78 -5.84 -0.56
CA CYS A 223 17.00 -5.04 -1.76
C CYS A 223 16.42 -5.78 -2.98
N ALA A 224 15.47 -5.15 -3.67
CA ALA A 224 14.89 -5.65 -4.89
C ALA A 224 15.93 -5.73 -6.01
N GLN A 225 15.75 -6.70 -6.92
CA GLN A 225 16.56 -6.82 -8.12
C GLN A 225 16.25 -5.66 -9.08
N LEU A 226 17.28 -4.97 -9.55
CA LEU A 226 17.14 -3.92 -10.56
C LEU A 226 17.16 -4.48 -12.00
N PRO A 227 16.44 -3.85 -12.92
CA PRO A 227 15.42 -2.82 -12.72
C PRO A 227 14.22 -3.37 -11.95
N THR A 228 13.59 -2.50 -11.16
CA THR A 228 12.44 -2.85 -10.29
C THR A 228 11.15 -3.01 -11.10
N VAL A 229 11.14 -3.98 -12.01
CA VAL A 229 9.99 -4.33 -12.85
C VAL A 229 9.55 -5.76 -12.58
N THR A 230 8.25 -6.03 -12.68
CA THR A 230 7.61 -7.30 -12.32
C THR A 230 8.28 -8.54 -12.92
N PRO A 231 8.63 -8.59 -14.24
CA PRO A 231 9.30 -9.77 -14.79
C PRO A 231 10.66 -10.09 -14.15
N VAL A 232 11.43 -9.05 -13.81
CA VAL A 232 12.76 -9.18 -13.20
C VAL A 232 12.64 -9.48 -11.70
N GLY A 233 11.81 -8.72 -10.99
CA GLY A 233 11.64 -8.86 -9.56
C GLY A 233 11.05 -10.21 -9.17
N LEU A 234 9.97 -10.68 -9.84
CA LEU A 234 9.43 -12.01 -9.59
C LEU A 234 10.39 -13.14 -9.99
N ALA A 235 11.23 -12.95 -11.03
CA ALA A 235 12.27 -13.90 -11.38
C ALA A 235 13.36 -14.00 -10.31
N SER A 236 13.65 -12.91 -9.61
CA SER A 236 14.63 -12.89 -8.52
C SER A 236 14.20 -13.69 -7.28
N LEU A 237 12.90 -13.95 -7.14
CA LEU A 237 12.33 -14.71 -6.02
C LEU A 237 12.29 -16.22 -6.25
N LEU A 238 12.85 -16.72 -7.36
CA LEU A 238 12.84 -18.14 -7.72
C LEU A 238 13.94 -18.93 -6.99
N PRO A 239 13.76 -20.25 -6.82
CA PRO A 239 14.80 -21.14 -6.29
C PRO A 239 16.10 -21.01 -7.08
N GLY A 240 17.22 -20.85 -6.38
CA GLY A 240 18.55 -20.79 -7.00
C GLY A 240 18.86 -19.47 -7.73
N ALA A 241 18.02 -18.43 -7.60
CA ALA A 241 18.27 -17.12 -8.23
C ALA A 241 19.61 -16.49 -7.77
N ALA A 242 20.05 -16.73 -6.54
CA ALA A 242 21.33 -16.26 -6.01
C ALA A 242 22.55 -17.06 -6.50
N SER A 243 22.37 -18.20 -7.15
CA SER A 243 23.46 -19.09 -7.55
C SER A 243 24.53 -18.37 -8.37
N SER A 244 25.79 -18.60 -8.03
CA SER A 244 26.92 -18.02 -8.78
C SER A 244 27.03 -18.59 -10.20
N ALA A 245 26.75 -19.88 -10.37
CA ALA A 245 26.92 -20.59 -11.63
C ALA A 245 25.67 -20.57 -12.54
N ALA A 246 24.48 -20.67 -11.94
CA ALA A 246 23.22 -20.83 -12.67
C ALA A 246 22.13 -19.83 -12.20
N GLY A 247 22.51 -18.76 -11.51
CA GLY A 247 21.59 -17.76 -10.96
C GLY A 247 20.94 -16.88 -12.01
N LEU A 248 20.24 -15.87 -11.51
CA LEU A 248 19.54 -14.92 -12.36
C LEU A 248 20.52 -14.08 -13.18
N VAL A 249 20.28 -14.03 -14.49
CA VAL A 249 20.97 -13.17 -15.47
C VAL A 249 19.92 -12.38 -16.22
N LEU A 250 20.17 -11.10 -16.46
CA LEU A 250 19.30 -10.23 -17.25
C LEU A 250 19.86 -10.10 -18.66
N ALA A 251 19.10 -10.52 -19.66
CA ALA A 251 19.49 -10.46 -21.06
C ALA A 251 18.69 -9.39 -21.80
N VAL A 252 19.36 -8.57 -22.61
CA VAL A 252 18.71 -7.70 -23.61
C VAL A 252 18.67 -8.46 -24.92
N GLN A 253 17.46 -8.70 -25.43
CA GLN A 253 17.19 -9.39 -26.68
C GLN A 253 16.31 -8.49 -27.57
N GLY A 254 16.93 -7.82 -28.52
CA GLY A 254 16.28 -6.76 -29.28
C GLY A 254 15.96 -5.56 -28.40
N ASP A 255 14.68 -5.23 -28.25
CA ASP A 255 14.13 -4.18 -27.39
C ASP A 255 13.52 -4.70 -26.08
N ALA A 256 13.66 -6.00 -25.81
CA ALA A 256 13.11 -6.66 -24.64
C ALA A 256 14.17 -7.01 -23.59
N LEU A 257 13.81 -6.84 -22.32
CA LEU A 257 14.56 -7.32 -21.17
C LEU A 257 14.01 -8.70 -20.76
N VAL A 258 14.86 -9.71 -20.82
CA VAL A 258 14.49 -11.09 -20.53
C VAL A 258 15.30 -11.62 -19.32
N PRO A 259 14.68 -11.88 -18.18
CA PRO A 259 15.34 -12.57 -17.07
C PRO A 259 15.52 -14.04 -17.40
N LEU A 260 16.75 -14.53 -17.21
CA LEU A 260 17.16 -15.91 -17.44
C LEU A 260 17.58 -16.55 -16.11
N LEU A 261 17.05 -17.73 -15.81
CA LEU A 261 17.49 -18.55 -14.68
C LEU A 261 18.06 -19.87 -15.24
N ALA A 262 19.31 -20.20 -14.90
CA ALA A 262 20.03 -21.32 -15.50
C ALA A 262 19.95 -21.31 -17.04
N GLY A 263 20.02 -20.13 -17.65
CA GLY A 263 19.96 -19.94 -19.10
C GLY A 263 18.55 -20.07 -19.72
N GLN A 264 17.50 -20.31 -18.92
CA GLN A 264 16.12 -20.43 -19.41
C GLN A 264 15.33 -19.17 -19.10
N PRO A 265 14.47 -18.67 -20.02
CA PRO A 265 13.60 -17.53 -19.77
C PRO A 265 12.63 -17.80 -18.63
N VAL A 266 12.47 -16.78 -17.73
CA VAL A 266 11.55 -16.86 -16.59
C VAL A 266 10.71 -15.58 -16.44
N ALA A 267 10.47 -14.87 -17.54
CA ALA A 267 9.69 -13.63 -17.56
C ALA A 267 8.19 -13.84 -17.29
N ALA A 268 7.60 -14.90 -17.85
CA ALA A 268 6.17 -15.18 -17.77
C ALA A 268 5.83 -16.12 -16.57
N VAL A 269 4.59 -16.03 -16.08
CA VAL A 269 4.10 -16.86 -14.97
C VAL A 269 4.33 -18.36 -15.22
N PRO A 270 3.96 -18.94 -16.38
CA PRO A 270 4.18 -20.39 -16.61
C PRO A 270 5.65 -20.78 -16.50
N GLN A 271 6.56 -19.95 -17.00
CA GLN A 271 8.01 -20.18 -16.93
C GLN A 271 8.52 -20.16 -15.49
N ARG A 272 8.08 -19.20 -14.67
CA ARG A 272 8.43 -19.13 -13.24
C ARG A 272 7.88 -20.31 -12.46
N MET A 273 6.64 -20.72 -12.71
CA MET A 273 6.04 -21.89 -12.04
C MET A 273 6.72 -23.19 -12.45
N GLU A 274 7.20 -23.28 -13.68
CA GLU A 274 7.99 -24.43 -14.14
C GLU A 274 9.34 -24.52 -13.41
N ALA A 275 9.97 -23.40 -13.03
CA ALA A 275 11.18 -23.43 -12.22
C ALA A 275 10.94 -24.06 -10.84
N PHE A 276 9.80 -23.74 -10.17
CA PHE A 276 9.41 -24.42 -8.93
C PHE A 276 9.09 -25.89 -9.14
N ARG A 277 8.38 -26.23 -10.23
CA ARG A 277 8.03 -27.63 -10.55
C ARG A 277 9.26 -28.50 -10.80
N LYS A 278 10.27 -27.98 -11.50
CA LYS A 278 11.55 -28.65 -11.67
C LYS A 278 12.29 -28.93 -10.36
N ALA A 279 12.19 -28.00 -9.41
CA ALA A 279 12.88 -28.11 -8.12
C ALA A 279 12.15 -29.04 -7.13
N TYR A 280 10.81 -29.08 -7.13
CA TYR A 280 10.01 -29.73 -6.07
C TYR A 280 9.06 -30.83 -6.58
N GLY A 281 8.90 -31.02 -7.89
CA GLY A 281 8.05 -32.05 -8.47
C GLY A 281 6.61 -32.03 -8.00
N ASP A 282 6.07 -33.18 -7.62
CA ASP A 282 4.70 -33.33 -7.14
C ASP A 282 4.45 -32.72 -5.74
N ARG A 283 5.50 -32.32 -5.03
CA ARG A 283 5.42 -31.61 -3.75
C ARG A 283 5.09 -30.11 -3.91
N PHE A 284 5.02 -29.61 -5.14
CA PHE A 284 4.73 -28.22 -5.49
C PHE A 284 3.30 -28.06 -5.98
N ALA A 285 2.65 -26.99 -5.53
CA ALA A 285 1.41 -26.46 -6.10
C ALA A 285 1.44 -24.94 -6.14
N GLU A 286 0.59 -24.36 -6.99
CA GLU A 286 0.38 -22.92 -7.08
C GLU A 286 -1.12 -22.55 -7.07
N ALA A 287 -1.43 -21.35 -6.61
CA ALA A 287 -2.75 -20.77 -6.74
C ALA A 287 -2.66 -19.23 -6.74
N ARG A 288 -3.74 -18.57 -7.16
CA ARG A 288 -3.90 -17.15 -6.87
C ARG A 288 -4.27 -16.96 -5.39
N LEU A 289 -3.73 -15.91 -4.77
CA LEU A 289 -3.97 -15.60 -3.36
C LEU A 289 -5.47 -15.43 -3.07
N ASP A 290 -6.19 -14.66 -3.89
CA ASP A 290 -7.64 -14.42 -3.72
C ASP A 290 -8.46 -15.72 -3.84
N ASP A 291 -8.16 -16.56 -4.83
CA ASP A 291 -8.86 -17.84 -5.02
C ASP A 291 -8.63 -18.77 -3.82
N PHE A 292 -7.40 -18.84 -3.33
CA PHE A 292 -7.09 -19.62 -2.14
C PHE A 292 -7.77 -19.05 -0.88
N ALA A 293 -7.68 -17.75 -0.65
CA ALA A 293 -8.28 -17.09 0.50
C ALA A 293 -9.80 -17.26 0.52
N ARG A 294 -10.47 -17.20 -0.62
CA ARG A 294 -11.93 -17.39 -0.77
C ARG A 294 -12.37 -18.86 -0.86
N GLY A 295 -11.44 -19.82 -0.81
CA GLY A 295 -11.75 -21.25 -0.86
C GLY A 295 -12.12 -21.79 -2.26
N ARG A 296 -11.73 -21.10 -3.32
CA ARG A 296 -11.92 -21.53 -4.71
C ARG A 296 -10.79 -22.45 -5.18
N ALA A 297 -9.64 -22.45 -4.50
CA ALA A 297 -8.52 -23.32 -4.77
C ALA A 297 -8.36 -24.35 -3.64
N THR A 298 -8.08 -25.60 -4.01
CA THR A 298 -7.82 -26.71 -3.09
C THR A 298 -6.35 -27.14 -3.17
N VAL A 299 -5.79 -27.57 -2.04
CA VAL A 299 -4.39 -28.02 -1.93
C VAL A 299 -4.37 -29.46 -1.49
N GLN A 300 -3.67 -30.30 -2.23
CA GLN A 300 -3.51 -31.72 -1.89
C GLN A 300 -2.59 -31.91 -0.67
N ALA A 301 -2.81 -32.97 0.09
CA ALA A 301 -2.02 -33.26 1.29
C ALA A 301 -0.53 -33.53 1.01
N ALA A 302 -0.19 -33.99 -0.20
CA ALA A 302 1.19 -34.24 -0.63
C ALA A 302 2.01 -32.98 -0.94
N VAL A 303 1.37 -31.79 -0.98
CA VAL A 303 2.03 -30.53 -1.30
C VAL A 303 2.77 -30.01 -0.08
N ASP A 304 4.09 -29.85 -0.19
CA ASP A 304 4.93 -29.26 0.84
C ASP A 304 5.24 -27.79 0.54
N LEU A 305 5.35 -27.42 -0.74
CA LEU A 305 5.52 -26.04 -1.19
C LEU A 305 4.27 -25.56 -1.92
N LEU A 306 3.58 -24.61 -1.34
CA LEU A 306 2.48 -23.88 -2.00
C LEU A 306 2.92 -22.47 -2.35
N VAL A 307 2.93 -22.13 -3.63
CA VAL A 307 3.16 -20.76 -4.08
C VAL A 307 1.82 -20.07 -4.28
N LEU A 308 1.59 -18.98 -3.54
CA LEU A 308 0.42 -18.11 -3.69
C LEU A 308 0.84 -16.80 -4.37
N ARG A 309 0.16 -16.46 -5.47
CA ARG A 309 0.48 -15.27 -6.27
C ARG A 309 -0.60 -14.20 -6.13
N SER A 310 -0.18 -12.94 -5.97
CA SER A 310 -1.05 -11.78 -5.97
C SER A 310 -0.45 -10.69 -6.86
N THR A 311 -1.25 -10.15 -7.76
CA THR A 311 -0.89 -9.04 -8.67
C THR A 311 -1.85 -7.85 -8.49
N GLU A 312 -2.72 -7.93 -7.51
CA GLU A 312 -3.85 -7.01 -7.36
C GLU A 312 -3.40 -5.57 -7.07
N ILE A 313 -2.33 -5.36 -6.29
CA ILE A 313 -1.85 -4.00 -5.95
C ILE A 313 -1.32 -3.32 -7.21
N ASP A 314 -0.39 -3.96 -7.92
CA ASP A 314 0.23 -3.41 -9.13
C ASP A 314 -0.81 -3.16 -10.23
N ALA A 315 -1.60 -4.17 -10.57
CA ALA A 315 -2.62 -4.08 -11.62
C ALA A 315 -3.65 -2.97 -11.37
N GLN A 316 -4.03 -2.72 -10.12
CA GLN A 316 -4.95 -1.64 -9.77
C GLN A 316 -4.27 -0.27 -9.86
N LEU A 317 -3.03 -0.15 -9.38
CA LEU A 317 -2.26 1.10 -9.47
C LEU A 317 -1.97 1.49 -10.93
N GLU A 318 -1.76 0.52 -11.82
CA GLU A 318 -1.58 0.77 -13.26
C GLU A 318 -2.90 1.18 -13.95
N SER A 319 -4.02 0.52 -13.61
CA SER A 319 -5.30 0.74 -14.28
C SER A 319 -6.09 1.93 -13.74
N SER A 320 -6.06 2.16 -12.44
CA SER A 320 -6.89 3.16 -11.74
C SER A 320 -6.20 3.67 -10.48
N PRO A 321 -5.08 4.41 -10.59
CA PRO A 321 -4.25 4.81 -9.44
C PRO A 321 -5.03 5.61 -8.39
N GLU A 322 -6.05 6.39 -8.79
CA GLU A 322 -6.87 7.19 -7.89
C GLU A 322 -7.73 6.36 -6.92
N THR A 323 -8.14 5.16 -7.35
CA THR A 323 -8.99 4.26 -6.55
C THR A 323 -8.21 3.06 -5.98
N ALA A 324 -7.04 2.78 -6.50
CA ALA A 324 -6.23 1.61 -6.16
C ALA A 324 -5.86 1.55 -4.67
N LEU A 325 -5.56 2.70 -4.07
CA LEU A 325 -5.15 2.77 -2.67
C LEU A 325 -6.22 2.24 -1.71
N ALA A 326 -7.49 2.41 -2.05
CA ALA A 326 -8.60 1.87 -1.26
C ALA A 326 -8.64 0.33 -1.25
N LEU A 327 -8.02 -0.34 -2.24
CA LEU A 327 -8.00 -1.81 -2.36
C LEU A 327 -6.80 -2.47 -1.66
N VAL A 328 -5.76 -1.71 -1.31
CA VAL A 328 -4.58 -2.23 -0.59
C VAL A 328 -4.98 -2.97 0.70
N PRO A 329 -5.85 -2.43 1.58
CA PRO A 329 -6.27 -3.14 2.78
C PRO A 329 -6.92 -4.50 2.50
N THR A 330 -7.61 -4.64 1.38
CA THR A 330 -8.22 -5.91 0.97
C THR A 330 -7.14 -6.96 0.67
N THR A 331 -6.08 -6.61 -0.04
CA THR A 331 -4.95 -7.52 -0.29
C THR A 331 -4.28 -7.94 1.01
N LEU A 332 -4.02 -7.02 1.94
CA LEU A 332 -3.43 -7.35 3.25
C LEU A 332 -4.33 -8.30 4.06
N ARG A 333 -5.65 -8.10 4.04
CA ARG A 333 -6.61 -9.02 4.67
C ARG A 333 -6.59 -10.40 4.00
N MET A 334 -6.53 -10.48 2.66
CA MET A 334 -6.46 -11.78 1.97
C MET A 334 -5.21 -12.56 2.34
N ILE A 335 -4.08 -11.90 2.57
CA ILE A 335 -2.87 -12.53 3.10
C ILE A 335 -3.16 -13.11 4.50
N ARG A 336 -3.76 -12.35 5.43
CA ARG A 336 -4.11 -12.84 6.78
C ARG A 336 -5.04 -14.04 6.72
N VAL A 337 -6.10 -13.98 5.90
CA VAL A 337 -7.04 -15.10 5.69
C VAL A 337 -6.33 -16.33 5.14
N ALA A 338 -5.42 -16.14 4.17
CA ALA A 338 -4.64 -17.24 3.61
C ALA A 338 -3.76 -17.90 4.68
N LEU A 339 -3.08 -17.12 5.53
CA LEU A 339 -2.26 -17.66 6.63
C LEU A 339 -3.08 -18.47 7.62
N HIS A 340 -4.29 -17.98 7.96
CA HIS A 340 -5.20 -18.74 8.83
C HIS A 340 -5.60 -20.09 8.20
N LYS A 341 -5.96 -20.12 6.91
CA LYS A 341 -6.29 -21.37 6.20
C LYS A 341 -5.11 -22.32 6.09
N LEU A 342 -3.91 -21.78 5.84
CA LEU A 342 -2.67 -22.57 5.77
C LEU A 342 -2.38 -23.30 7.09
N ARG A 343 -2.63 -22.66 8.25
CA ARG A 343 -2.54 -23.33 9.57
C ARG A 343 -3.47 -24.53 9.66
N GLY A 344 -4.72 -24.37 9.23
CA GLY A 344 -5.71 -25.45 9.18
C GLY A 344 -5.31 -26.61 8.28
N LEU A 345 -4.57 -26.33 7.20
CA LEU A 345 -4.03 -27.32 6.26
C LEU A 345 -2.70 -27.95 6.72
N GLY A 346 -2.14 -27.52 7.86
CA GLY A 346 -0.92 -28.06 8.44
C GLY A 346 0.37 -27.50 7.82
N PHE A 347 0.34 -26.34 7.20
CA PHE A 347 1.55 -25.61 6.85
C PHE A 347 2.21 -25.05 8.11
N THR A 348 3.54 -25.13 8.17
CA THR A 348 4.33 -24.75 9.35
C THR A 348 4.97 -23.39 9.22
N ASP A 349 5.20 -22.94 7.99
CA ASP A 349 5.87 -21.70 7.69
C ASP A 349 5.19 -20.98 6.53
N ALA A 350 5.24 -19.65 6.58
CA ALA A 350 4.88 -18.82 5.43
C ALA A 350 5.94 -17.74 5.23
N VAL A 351 6.33 -17.54 3.98
CA VAL A 351 7.23 -16.47 3.55
C VAL A 351 6.45 -15.58 2.60
N ILE A 352 6.35 -14.29 2.92
CA ILE A 352 5.70 -13.29 2.07
C ILE A 352 6.80 -12.41 1.51
N ALA A 353 6.95 -12.40 0.20
CA ALA A 353 7.97 -11.65 -0.53
C ALA A 353 7.33 -10.86 -1.67
N THR A 354 8.00 -9.82 -2.09
CA THR A 354 7.58 -8.96 -3.20
C THR A 354 8.74 -8.73 -4.17
N ASP A 355 8.42 -8.48 -5.39
CA ASP A 355 9.36 -8.19 -6.47
C ASP A 355 9.95 -6.78 -6.38
N HIS A 356 9.13 -5.77 -6.12
CA HIS A 356 9.50 -4.37 -5.98
C HIS A 356 8.49 -3.61 -5.12
N GLY A 357 8.85 -2.39 -4.76
CA GLY A 357 7.92 -1.38 -4.29
C GLY A 357 7.60 -0.38 -5.40
N PHE A 358 7.09 0.80 -5.02
CA PHE A 358 6.71 1.82 -5.99
C PHE A 358 6.82 3.23 -5.41
N PHE A 359 6.91 4.22 -6.29
CA PHE A 359 6.74 5.63 -5.95
C PHE A 359 5.34 6.10 -6.36
N LEU A 360 4.61 6.70 -5.44
CA LEU A 360 3.30 7.30 -5.68
C LEU A 360 3.49 8.80 -5.95
N ASN A 361 3.23 9.21 -7.20
CA ASN A 361 3.33 10.59 -7.67
C ASN A 361 1.93 11.15 -7.88
N ALA A 362 1.24 11.46 -6.79
CA ALA A 362 -0.17 11.85 -6.82
C ALA A 362 -0.45 13.19 -7.56
N GLN A 363 0.59 13.92 -7.93
CA GLN A 363 0.48 15.14 -8.74
C GLN A 363 1.64 15.16 -9.75
N ALA A 364 1.35 14.79 -11.00
CA ALA A 364 2.30 14.96 -12.09
C ALA A 364 2.23 16.41 -12.59
N GLU A 365 3.32 17.16 -12.50
CA GLU A 365 3.44 18.51 -13.04
C GLU A 365 4.10 18.50 -14.43
N ALA A 366 3.78 19.51 -15.25
CA ALA A 366 4.37 19.67 -16.59
C ALA A 366 5.87 20.02 -16.49
N GLY A 367 6.75 19.14 -16.25
CA GLY A 367 8.18 19.34 -16.01
C GLY A 367 8.78 18.22 -15.18
N ASP A 368 7.93 17.36 -14.62
CA ASP A 368 8.32 16.14 -13.92
C ASP A 368 8.80 15.05 -14.90
N VAL A 369 9.70 15.43 -15.83
CA VAL A 369 10.27 14.53 -16.83
C VAL A 369 11.76 14.66 -16.85
N CYS A 370 12.46 13.55 -16.72
CA CYS A 370 13.89 13.48 -16.93
C CYS A 370 14.20 13.35 -18.42
N THR A 371 15.20 14.06 -18.92
CA THR A 371 15.69 13.88 -20.28
C THR A 371 16.29 12.48 -20.44
N LYS A 372 15.89 11.77 -21.50
CA LYS A 372 16.47 10.45 -21.80
C LYS A 372 17.98 10.55 -22.01
N PRO A 373 18.76 9.57 -21.54
CA PRO A 373 20.20 9.59 -21.71
C PRO A 373 20.58 9.49 -23.20
N THR A 374 21.62 10.19 -23.60
CA THR A 374 22.18 10.07 -24.96
C THR A 374 22.94 8.76 -25.10
N GLY A 375 22.90 8.11 -26.26
CA GLY A 375 23.61 6.85 -26.53
C GLY A 375 22.69 5.72 -27.02
N ASN A 376 23.20 4.49 -26.98
CA ASN A 376 22.49 3.30 -27.44
C ASN A 376 21.82 2.61 -26.25
N TRP A 377 20.54 2.87 -26.05
CA TRP A 377 19.71 2.32 -24.97
C TRP A 377 18.51 1.57 -25.54
N PRO A 378 18.69 0.30 -25.99
CA PRO A 378 17.63 -0.47 -26.64
C PRO A 378 16.45 -0.75 -25.72
N VAL A 379 16.66 -0.82 -24.40
CA VAL A 379 15.61 -1.04 -23.43
C VAL A 379 15.49 0.15 -22.46
N ILE A 380 14.27 0.63 -22.26
CA ILE A 380 13.93 1.56 -21.17
C ILE A 380 12.85 0.91 -20.32
N ALA A 381 13.24 0.46 -19.13
CA ALA A 381 12.38 -0.21 -18.20
C ALA A 381 11.43 0.80 -17.50
N HIS A 382 10.13 0.69 -17.76
CA HIS A 382 9.05 1.50 -17.18
C HIS A 382 9.37 3.01 -17.09
N ASP A 383 10.04 3.57 -18.12
CA ASP A 383 10.48 4.97 -18.18
C ASP A 383 11.35 5.42 -16.98
N ARG A 384 12.00 4.47 -16.26
CA ARG A 384 12.79 4.73 -15.05
C ARG A 384 14.25 4.30 -15.13
N MET A 385 14.59 3.36 -16.00
CA MET A 385 15.96 2.84 -16.15
C MET A 385 16.23 2.49 -17.60
N ALA A 386 17.32 3.00 -18.17
CA ALA A 386 17.76 2.65 -19.51
C ALA A 386 18.92 1.63 -19.44
N LEU A 387 18.85 0.57 -20.26
CA LEU A 387 19.84 -0.52 -20.31
C LEU A 387 20.42 -0.60 -21.73
N GLY A 388 21.76 -0.63 -21.83
CA GLY A 388 22.43 -0.64 -23.12
C GLY A 388 23.94 -0.65 -23.04
N ALA A 389 24.58 -0.21 -24.11
CA ALA A 389 26.01 0.04 -24.15
C ALA A 389 26.36 1.55 -23.96
N GLY A 390 25.32 2.39 -23.90
CA GLY A 390 25.47 3.83 -23.72
C GLY A 390 26.35 4.50 -24.79
N ALA A 391 27.09 5.50 -24.33
CA ALA A 391 28.15 6.12 -25.14
C ALA A 391 29.53 5.45 -24.93
N GLY A 392 29.57 4.40 -24.10
CA GLY A 392 30.81 3.74 -23.62
C GLY A 392 31.47 4.53 -22.49
N LEU A 393 31.74 3.89 -21.35
CA LEU A 393 32.47 4.51 -20.22
C LEU A 393 33.87 5.03 -20.57
N GLY A 394 34.33 4.78 -21.81
CA GLY A 394 35.61 5.25 -22.37
C GLY A 394 35.51 6.27 -23.50
N ALA A 395 34.33 6.58 -23.99
CA ALA A 395 34.16 7.59 -25.05
C ALA A 395 34.22 9.00 -24.45
N GLY A 396 35.43 9.45 -24.21
CA GLY A 396 35.88 10.63 -23.56
C GLY A 396 35.06 11.89 -23.69
N LEU A 397 35.19 12.76 -22.69
CA LEU A 397 35.05 14.21 -22.77
C LEU A 397 33.67 14.79 -23.11
N GLY A 398 32.59 14.02 -23.04
CA GLY A 398 31.24 14.59 -22.91
C GLY A 398 31.04 15.08 -21.46
N ARG A 399 30.44 16.25 -21.30
CA ARG A 399 29.96 16.73 -19.98
C ARG A 399 29.23 15.60 -19.27
N PRO A 400 29.48 15.36 -17.97
CA PRO A 400 28.68 14.42 -17.19
C PRO A 400 27.20 14.73 -17.45
N ASP A 401 26.40 13.73 -17.78
CA ASP A 401 24.96 13.94 -17.95
C ASP A 401 24.42 14.44 -16.61
N SER A 402 23.98 15.69 -16.58
CA SER A 402 23.53 16.34 -15.35
C SER A 402 22.21 15.74 -14.83
N HIS A 403 21.47 15.05 -15.71
CA HIS A 403 20.15 14.50 -15.39
C HIS A 403 20.19 12.99 -15.13
N ASN A 404 21.16 12.28 -15.69
CA ASN A 404 21.29 10.83 -15.56
C ASN A 404 22.60 10.43 -14.89
N LEU A 405 22.54 9.34 -14.15
CA LEU A 405 23.69 8.63 -13.62
C LEU A 405 23.91 7.37 -14.46
N VAL A 406 25.02 7.29 -15.16
CA VAL A 406 25.41 6.15 -15.99
C VAL A 406 26.43 5.31 -15.23
N LEU A 407 26.16 4.02 -15.06
CA LEU A 407 26.99 3.08 -14.32
C LEU A 407 27.13 1.77 -15.08
N ALA A 408 28.21 1.03 -14.84
CA ALA A 408 28.30 -0.36 -15.24
C ALA A 408 27.23 -1.21 -14.52
N ALA A 409 26.63 -2.17 -15.22
CA ALA A 409 25.51 -2.98 -14.71
C ALA A 409 25.88 -3.75 -13.43
N ASP A 410 27.10 -4.25 -13.33
CA ASP A 410 27.61 -4.98 -12.16
C ASP A 410 27.69 -4.13 -10.89
N ARG A 411 27.90 -2.81 -11.03
CA ARG A 411 27.84 -1.88 -9.88
C ARG A 411 26.45 -1.77 -9.27
N LEU A 412 25.43 -2.18 -9.99
CA LEU A 412 24.03 -2.21 -9.55
C LEU A 412 23.56 -3.64 -9.19
N GLY A 413 24.50 -4.59 -9.02
CA GLY A 413 24.17 -5.99 -8.71
C GLY A 413 23.49 -6.73 -9.87
N ILE A 414 23.62 -6.24 -11.09
CA ILE A 414 23.00 -6.84 -12.27
C ILE A 414 24.02 -7.73 -13.01
N LYS A 415 23.74 -9.03 -13.10
CA LYS A 415 24.43 -9.93 -14.02
C LYS A 415 23.83 -9.73 -15.40
N ALA A 416 24.54 -9.02 -16.29
CA ALA A 416 24.01 -8.57 -17.57
C ALA A 416 24.49 -9.43 -18.74
N GLN A 417 23.62 -9.62 -19.74
CA GLN A 417 23.92 -10.23 -21.03
C GLN A 417 23.34 -9.37 -22.15
N GLY A 418 24.19 -8.98 -23.12
CA GLY A 418 23.77 -8.14 -24.24
C GLY A 418 23.70 -6.64 -23.92
N PHE A 419 24.09 -6.22 -22.71
CA PHE A 419 24.29 -4.83 -22.30
C PHE A 419 25.38 -4.75 -21.23
N THR A 420 25.94 -3.59 -21.02
CA THR A 420 27.06 -3.36 -20.08
C THR A 420 26.81 -2.20 -19.13
N GLU A 421 25.95 -1.27 -19.52
CA GLU A 421 25.70 -0.02 -18.81
C GLU A 421 24.22 0.17 -18.52
N VAL A 422 23.96 0.93 -17.47
CA VAL A 422 22.64 1.32 -17.03
C VAL A 422 22.64 2.82 -16.79
N ALA A 423 21.61 3.51 -17.26
CA ALA A 423 21.37 4.92 -16.94
C ALA A 423 20.11 5.08 -16.09
N LEU A 424 20.23 5.90 -15.04
CA LEU A 424 19.19 6.19 -14.06
C LEU A 424 18.95 7.69 -14.00
N PRO A 425 17.69 8.18 -13.92
CA PRO A 425 17.43 9.56 -13.51
C PRO A 425 18.05 9.84 -12.14
N ARG A 426 18.70 11.00 -11.98
CA ARG A 426 19.20 11.45 -10.68
C ARG A 426 18.09 11.90 -9.74
N SER A 427 16.93 12.26 -10.29
CA SER A 427 15.72 12.64 -9.58
C SER A 427 14.71 11.50 -9.57
N LEU A 428 13.56 11.73 -8.94
CA LEU A 428 12.42 10.81 -9.01
C LEU A 428 11.65 10.90 -10.34
N ALA A 429 11.93 11.90 -11.18
CA ALA A 429 11.22 12.09 -12.45
C ALA A 429 11.48 10.94 -13.43
N PRO A 430 10.44 10.37 -14.06
CA PRO A 430 10.57 9.36 -15.11
C PRO A 430 10.97 9.98 -16.45
N TYR A 431 11.31 9.15 -17.45
CA TYR A 431 11.62 9.59 -18.81
C TYR A 431 10.39 9.99 -19.64
N ARG A 432 9.19 9.82 -19.11
CA ARG A 432 7.92 10.20 -19.75
C ARG A 432 6.96 10.79 -18.71
N ALA A 433 6.24 11.83 -19.09
CA ALA A 433 5.26 12.50 -18.25
C ALA A 433 3.98 11.69 -18.03
N GLY A 434 3.22 12.06 -16.98
CA GLY A 434 1.85 11.60 -16.76
C GLY A 434 1.71 10.36 -15.90
N HIS A 435 2.80 9.80 -15.36
CA HIS A 435 2.71 8.70 -14.44
C HIS A 435 2.36 9.18 -13.03
N LEU A 436 1.21 8.75 -12.51
CA LEU A 436 0.81 8.94 -11.10
C LEU A 436 1.37 7.86 -10.18
N TYR A 437 1.80 6.78 -10.75
CA TYR A 437 2.41 5.62 -10.12
C TYR A 437 3.55 5.14 -11.00
N PHE A 438 4.70 4.84 -10.42
CA PHE A 438 5.80 4.27 -11.18
C PHE A 438 6.76 3.44 -10.35
N HIS A 439 7.39 2.50 -11.02
CA HIS A 439 8.49 1.66 -10.59
C HIS A 439 9.42 1.40 -11.79
N GLY A 440 10.47 0.61 -11.62
CA GLY A 440 11.41 0.29 -12.70
C GLY A 440 12.78 0.95 -12.51
N GLY A 441 12.92 1.87 -11.55
CA GLY A 441 14.12 2.61 -11.25
C GLY A 441 14.81 2.21 -9.95
N LEU A 442 15.56 3.16 -9.40
CA LEU A 442 16.21 3.06 -8.12
C LEU A 442 15.83 4.25 -7.25
N SER A 443 14.80 4.09 -6.46
CA SER A 443 14.50 4.89 -5.27
C SER A 443 14.37 3.95 -4.07
N LEU A 444 14.38 4.49 -2.84
CA LEU A 444 14.19 3.65 -1.67
C LEU A 444 12.80 3.01 -1.66
N GLN A 445 11.80 3.72 -2.17
CA GLN A 445 10.42 3.24 -2.29
C GLN A 445 10.25 2.09 -3.29
N GLU A 446 11.05 2.07 -4.36
CA GLU A 446 11.04 1.03 -5.39
C GLU A 446 11.90 -0.18 -5.00
N ALA A 447 13.07 0.07 -4.40
CA ALA A 447 14.13 -0.92 -4.27
C ALA A 447 14.33 -1.50 -2.85
N VAL A 448 13.75 -0.90 -1.81
CA VAL A 448 13.75 -1.49 -0.45
C VAL A 448 12.38 -2.10 -0.19
N VAL A 449 12.36 -3.43 -0.05
CA VAL A 449 11.14 -4.22 -0.02
C VAL A 449 11.03 -5.09 1.23
N PRO A 450 9.81 -5.41 1.69
CA PRO A 450 9.61 -6.27 2.85
C PRO A 450 9.72 -7.75 2.49
N VAL A 451 10.27 -8.53 3.41
CA VAL A 451 10.15 -9.99 3.46
C VAL A 451 9.66 -10.38 4.84
N LEU A 452 8.46 -10.95 4.93
CA LEU A 452 7.89 -11.43 6.19
C LEU A 452 8.01 -12.93 6.29
N VAL A 453 8.50 -13.41 7.43
CA VAL A 453 8.61 -14.84 7.74
C VAL A 453 7.71 -15.13 8.94
N ALA A 454 6.65 -15.90 8.72
CA ALA A 454 5.68 -16.26 9.73
C ALA A 454 5.78 -17.75 10.09
N ARG A 455 5.80 -18.06 11.39
CA ARG A 455 5.63 -19.41 11.92
C ARG A 455 4.15 -19.68 12.14
N LEU A 456 3.64 -20.69 11.44
CA LEU A 456 2.23 -21.06 11.49
C LEU A 456 2.05 -22.14 12.57
N GLN A 457 1.77 -21.71 13.81
CA GLN A 457 1.43 -22.64 14.88
C GLN A 457 -0.03 -23.11 14.72
N ARG A 458 -0.29 -24.38 15.00
CA ARG A 458 -1.65 -24.90 15.03
C ARG A 458 -2.44 -24.10 16.10
N ALA A 459 -3.54 -23.48 15.70
CA ALA A 459 -4.41 -22.83 16.66
C ALA A 459 -4.98 -23.92 17.58
N ASP A 460 -4.74 -23.80 18.88
CA ASP A 460 -5.54 -24.51 19.86
C ASP A 460 -6.98 -24.06 19.64
N ALA A 461 -7.91 -25.01 19.61
CA ALA A 461 -9.33 -24.74 19.46
C ALA A 461 -9.81 -23.95 20.71
N HIS A 462 -9.60 -22.64 20.71
CA HIS A 462 -10.22 -21.76 21.68
C HIS A 462 -11.69 -21.62 21.28
N ASP A 463 -12.56 -22.02 22.20
CA ASP A 463 -14.00 -21.78 22.17
C ASP A 463 -14.29 -20.36 21.69
N GLN A 464 -14.78 -20.26 20.44
CA GLN A 464 -15.40 -19.03 19.98
C GLN A 464 -16.70 -18.87 20.79
N ALA A 465 -16.63 -18.07 21.85
CA ALA A 465 -17.83 -17.62 22.55
C ALA A 465 -18.81 -17.10 21.49
N GLN A 466 -20.03 -17.68 21.45
CA GLN A 466 -21.06 -17.31 20.48
C GLN A 466 -21.59 -15.90 20.78
N ALA A 467 -20.87 -14.90 20.29
CA ALA A 467 -21.34 -13.53 20.24
C ALA A 467 -22.14 -13.35 18.95
N SER A 468 -23.36 -12.83 19.03
CA SER A 468 -24.23 -12.61 17.88
C SER A 468 -24.08 -11.16 17.40
N VAL A 469 -23.53 -10.98 16.20
CA VAL A 469 -23.50 -9.68 15.52
C VAL A 469 -24.84 -9.44 14.83
N GLN A 470 -25.45 -8.29 15.09
CA GLN A 470 -26.65 -7.83 14.39
C GLN A 470 -26.28 -6.72 13.43
N LEU A 471 -26.85 -6.79 12.23
CA LEU A 471 -26.65 -5.83 11.13
C LEU A 471 -28.02 -5.33 10.67
N SER A 472 -28.21 -4.00 10.60
CA SER A 472 -29.45 -3.40 10.12
C SER A 472 -29.20 -2.17 9.24
N TYR A 473 -30.20 -1.83 8.42
CA TYR A 473 -30.17 -0.67 7.53
C TYR A 473 -31.52 0.06 7.58
N LYS A 474 -31.52 1.38 7.90
CA LYS A 474 -32.66 2.30 7.84
C LYS A 474 -34.01 1.67 8.23
N ASN A 475 -34.11 1.14 9.44
CA ASN A 475 -35.34 0.49 9.97
C ASN A 475 -35.90 -0.63 9.05
N GLY A 476 -35.04 -1.40 8.38
CA GLY A 476 -35.44 -2.52 7.52
C GLY A 476 -35.67 -2.16 6.06
N ALA A 477 -35.31 -0.97 5.61
CA ALA A 477 -35.37 -0.61 4.20
C ALA A 477 -34.56 -1.60 3.33
N LYS A 478 -35.08 -1.91 2.12
CA LYS A 478 -34.47 -2.87 1.19
C LYS A 478 -33.72 -2.21 0.02
N ARG A 479 -33.76 -0.88 -0.06
CA ARG A 479 -33.15 -0.11 -1.16
C ARG A 479 -32.12 0.88 -0.62
N ILE A 480 -30.97 0.91 -1.28
CA ILE A 480 -29.89 1.87 -1.04
C ILE A 480 -30.04 3.02 -2.04
N THR A 481 -30.30 4.23 -1.54
CA THR A 481 -30.54 5.45 -2.32
C THR A 481 -29.34 6.40 -2.37
N THR A 482 -28.19 6.01 -1.80
CA THR A 482 -26.97 6.82 -1.75
C THR A 482 -25.74 5.95 -1.92
N GLN A 483 -24.68 6.49 -2.49
CA GLN A 483 -23.39 5.79 -2.62
C GLN A 483 -22.62 5.64 -1.29
N VAL A 484 -23.11 6.29 -0.24
CA VAL A 484 -22.50 6.24 1.11
C VAL A 484 -23.55 5.85 2.17
N PRO A 485 -24.16 4.65 2.06
CA PRO A 485 -25.16 4.18 3.02
C PRO A 485 -24.58 3.94 4.40
N VAL A 486 -25.36 4.25 5.44
CA VAL A 486 -24.99 4.04 6.84
C VAL A 486 -25.71 2.81 7.38
N PHE A 487 -24.95 1.90 8.00
CA PHE A 487 -25.43 0.66 8.60
C PHE A 487 -25.27 0.71 10.11
N ASP A 488 -26.22 0.12 10.82
CA ASP A 488 -26.12 -0.07 12.27
C ASP A 488 -25.62 -1.51 12.53
N LEU A 489 -24.51 -1.61 13.28
CA LEU A 489 -23.94 -2.85 13.78
C LEU A 489 -24.00 -2.87 15.29
N SER A 490 -24.38 -4.02 15.88
CA SER A 490 -24.31 -4.23 17.31
C SER A 490 -23.87 -5.65 17.66
N LEU A 491 -23.23 -5.79 18.82
CA LEU A 491 -22.85 -7.07 19.39
C LEU A 491 -23.81 -7.39 20.53
N VAL A 492 -24.63 -8.43 20.35
CA VAL A 492 -25.56 -8.91 21.38
C VAL A 492 -24.91 -10.06 22.15
N SER A 493 -24.78 -9.91 23.46
CA SER A 493 -24.29 -10.99 24.31
C SER A 493 -25.39 -12.07 24.48
N VAL A 494 -25.07 -13.29 24.13
CA VAL A 494 -25.97 -14.43 24.33
C VAL A 494 -25.68 -15.05 25.68
N GLY A 495 -26.33 -14.54 26.73
CA GLY A 495 -26.30 -15.11 28.10
C GLY A 495 -26.05 -14.09 29.21
N LEU A 496 -26.76 -14.26 30.31
CA LEU A 496 -26.71 -13.39 31.50
C LEU A 496 -25.34 -13.40 32.25
N PHE A 497 -24.41 -14.31 31.90
CA PHE A 497 -23.12 -14.50 32.57
C PHE A 497 -21.92 -14.58 31.62
N SER A 498 -22.11 -14.33 30.32
CA SER A 498 -20.99 -14.28 29.40
C SER A 498 -20.33 -12.90 29.48
N HIS A 499 -19.14 -12.82 30.07
CA HIS A 499 -18.21 -11.70 29.78
C HIS A 499 -17.81 -11.80 28.32
N GLY A 500 -18.64 -11.20 27.43
CA GLY A 500 -18.41 -11.24 25.99
C GLY A 500 -17.10 -10.54 25.66
N CYS A 501 -16.24 -11.19 24.87
CA CYS A 501 -15.07 -10.56 24.30
C CYS A 501 -15.49 -9.63 23.17
N ALA A 502 -14.73 -8.56 22.95
CA ALA A 502 -14.86 -7.73 21.76
C ALA A 502 -14.67 -8.55 20.49
N VAL A 503 -15.45 -8.26 19.46
CA VAL A 503 -15.41 -8.97 18.17
C VAL A 503 -14.94 -8.03 17.07
N GLU A 504 -13.89 -8.42 16.36
CA GLU A 504 -13.45 -7.70 15.16
C GLU A 504 -14.36 -8.10 13.99
N VAL A 505 -14.90 -7.10 13.29
CA VAL A 505 -15.87 -7.28 12.21
C VAL A 505 -15.38 -6.55 10.96
N LEU A 506 -15.47 -7.24 9.82
CA LEU A 506 -15.34 -6.67 8.47
C LEU A 506 -16.73 -6.48 7.88
N LEU A 507 -17.04 -5.28 7.39
CA LEU A 507 -18.31 -4.99 6.73
C LEU A 507 -18.09 -4.77 5.24
N GLU A 508 -18.69 -5.62 4.40
CA GLU A 508 -18.59 -5.56 2.94
C GLU A 508 -19.96 -5.70 2.27
N ALA A 509 -20.15 -4.99 1.15
CA ALA A 509 -21.23 -5.26 0.22
C ALA A 509 -20.70 -6.12 -0.93
N GLN A 510 -21.37 -7.24 -1.21
CA GLN A 510 -20.97 -8.17 -2.27
C GLN A 510 -22.09 -8.36 -3.28
N ASP A 511 -21.75 -8.47 -4.57
CA ASP A 511 -22.68 -8.85 -5.63
C ASP A 511 -23.03 -10.35 -5.56
N LYS A 512 -23.86 -10.83 -6.50
CA LYS A 512 -24.26 -12.25 -6.57
C LYS A 512 -23.08 -13.19 -6.87
N ALA A 513 -22.02 -12.70 -7.51
CA ALA A 513 -20.82 -13.48 -7.81
C ALA A 513 -19.82 -13.49 -6.63
N GLY A 514 -20.10 -12.70 -5.56
CA GLY A 514 -19.23 -12.54 -4.41
C GLY A 514 -18.12 -11.51 -4.61
N ASN A 515 -18.21 -10.67 -5.64
CA ASN A 515 -17.29 -9.56 -5.80
C ASN A 515 -17.65 -8.44 -4.82
N VAL A 516 -16.65 -7.80 -4.25
CA VAL A 516 -16.86 -6.67 -3.35
C VAL A 516 -17.26 -5.44 -4.16
N VAL A 517 -18.43 -4.89 -3.86
CA VAL A 517 -19.02 -3.71 -4.52
C VAL A 517 -19.24 -2.56 -3.54
N GLY A 518 -18.78 -2.71 -2.30
CA GLY A 518 -18.76 -1.66 -1.28
C GLY A 518 -18.01 -2.11 -0.03
N GLU A 519 -17.27 -1.19 0.57
CA GLU A 519 -16.46 -1.44 1.78
C GLU A 519 -16.70 -0.36 2.84
N ALA A 520 -16.39 -0.69 4.10
CA ALA A 520 -16.45 0.27 5.19
C ALA A 520 -15.47 1.43 4.95
N ARG A 521 -15.98 2.66 5.03
CA ARG A 521 -15.16 3.88 4.89
C ARG A 521 -14.19 4.00 6.07
N PRO A 522 -12.90 4.27 5.83
CA PRO A 522 -11.93 4.46 6.91
C PRO A 522 -12.25 5.70 7.75
N GLY A 523 -11.85 5.66 9.01
CA GLY A 523 -12.02 6.75 9.97
C GLY A 523 -13.10 6.47 11.01
N GLY A 524 -13.10 7.24 12.09
CA GLY A 524 -13.94 6.97 13.25
C GLY A 524 -13.58 5.64 13.91
N ASP A 525 -14.51 4.69 13.91
CA ASP A 525 -14.32 3.36 14.49
C ASP A 525 -13.72 2.33 13.51
N VAL A 526 -13.55 2.69 12.23
CA VAL A 526 -13.04 1.78 11.19
C VAL A 526 -11.53 1.96 11.05
N ASN A 527 -10.79 0.88 11.29
CA ASN A 527 -9.33 0.87 11.12
C ASN A 527 -8.95 1.12 9.65
N PRO A 528 -8.15 2.13 9.33
CA PRO A 528 -7.80 2.47 7.96
C PRO A 528 -6.97 1.38 7.25
N ALA A 529 -6.15 0.63 7.98
CA ALA A 529 -5.28 -0.39 7.41
C ALA A 529 -6.01 -1.71 7.13
N THR A 530 -7.03 -2.05 7.92
CA THR A 530 -7.72 -3.35 7.85
C THR A 530 -9.16 -3.24 7.35
N ARG A 531 -9.74 -2.05 7.36
CA ARG A 531 -11.18 -1.79 7.10
C ARG A 531 -12.10 -2.54 8.06
N THR A 532 -11.57 -2.96 9.20
CA THR A 532 -12.31 -3.65 10.25
C THR A 532 -12.68 -2.69 11.37
N LEU A 533 -13.63 -3.11 12.16
CA LEU A 533 -14.04 -2.40 13.37
C LEU A 533 -14.14 -3.37 14.55
N LEU A 534 -13.88 -2.87 15.75
CA LEU A 534 -14.02 -3.62 16.98
C LEU A 534 -15.37 -3.30 17.63
N LEU A 535 -16.21 -4.32 17.83
CA LEU A 535 -17.48 -4.21 18.55
C LEU A 535 -17.31 -4.72 19.97
N GLN A 536 -17.67 -3.89 20.95
CA GLN A 536 -17.77 -4.29 22.34
C GLN A 536 -19.16 -4.89 22.63
N PRO A 537 -19.29 -5.81 23.60
CA PRO A 537 -20.58 -6.34 24.01
C PRO A 537 -21.55 -5.23 24.44
N GLY A 538 -22.76 -5.22 23.85
CA GLY A 538 -23.77 -4.20 24.10
C GLY A 538 -23.55 -2.87 23.39
N GLU A 539 -22.48 -2.72 22.63
CA GLU A 539 -22.20 -1.52 21.82
C GLU A 539 -22.93 -1.59 20.48
N ALA A 540 -23.45 -0.44 20.03
CA ALA A 540 -23.98 -0.24 18.69
C ALA A 540 -23.19 0.86 17.99
N LYS A 541 -22.73 0.58 16.75
CA LYS A 541 -21.96 1.51 15.92
C LYS A 541 -22.64 1.77 14.59
N LYS A 542 -22.52 3.01 14.12
CA LYS A 542 -22.97 3.42 12.78
C LYS A 542 -21.78 3.44 11.83
N ILE A 543 -21.83 2.58 10.83
CA ILE A 543 -20.74 2.40 9.87
C ILE A 543 -21.18 2.86 8.49
N VAL A 544 -20.40 3.75 7.90
CA VAL A 544 -20.58 4.21 6.52
C VAL A 544 -19.92 3.23 5.58
N LEU A 545 -20.67 2.70 4.61
CA LEU A 545 -20.12 1.98 3.48
C LEU A 545 -19.91 2.94 2.31
N ARG A 546 -18.80 2.78 1.59
CA ARG A 546 -18.56 3.40 0.30
C ARG A 546 -18.86 2.37 -0.78
N MET A 547 -19.87 2.64 -1.59
CA MET A 547 -20.25 1.79 -2.70
C MET A 547 -19.41 2.11 -3.94
N ALA A 548 -19.13 1.10 -4.75
CA ALA A 548 -18.53 1.30 -6.08
C ALA A 548 -19.44 2.21 -6.93
N PRO A 549 -18.93 3.31 -7.49
CA PRO A 549 -19.76 4.35 -8.12
C PRO A 549 -20.64 3.83 -9.28
N GLU A 550 -20.15 2.84 -10.01
CA GLU A 550 -20.82 2.29 -11.20
C GLU A 550 -21.74 1.12 -10.88
N TYR A 551 -21.71 0.59 -9.65
CA TYR A 551 -22.48 -0.58 -9.32
C TYR A 551 -23.98 -0.28 -9.22
N ARG A 552 -24.77 -1.05 -9.94
CA ARG A 552 -26.24 -1.04 -9.91
C ARG A 552 -26.76 -2.47 -9.84
N GLY A 553 -27.71 -2.73 -8.95
CA GLY A 553 -28.36 -4.03 -8.83
C GLY A 553 -28.48 -4.57 -7.41
N LYS A 554 -28.71 -5.88 -7.32
CA LYS A 554 -28.89 -6.59 -6.05
C LYS A 554 -27.54 -6.94 -5.44
N LEU A 555 -27.42 -6.71 -4.14
CA LEU A 555 -26.22 -6.98 -3.35
C LEU A 555 -26.59 -7.55 -1.97
N THR A 556 -25.64 -8.17 -1.33
CA THR A 556 -25.72 -8.60 0.06
C THR A 556 -24.67 -7.87 0.87
N VAL A 557 -25.07 -7.10 1.88
CA VAL A 557 -24.14 -6.55 2.87
C VAL A 557 -23.88 -7.60 3.92
N LYS A 558 -22.61 -7.90 4.17
CA LYS A 558 -22.14 -8.95 5.08
C LYS A 558 -21.26 -8.38 6.17
N ALA A 559 -21.56 -8.71 7.40
CA ALA A 559 -20.61 -8.63 8.52
C ALA A 559 -19.87 -9.95 8.59
N LEU A 560 -18.56 -9.91 8.45
CA LEU A 560 -17.68 -11.08 8.34
C LEU A 560 -16.64 -11.07 9.48
N ASN A 561 -16.21 -12.25 9.90
CA ASN A 561 -15.00 -12.39 10.68
C ASN A 561 -13.80 -12.08 9.77
N PRO A 562 -12.94 -11.10 10.07
CA PRO A 562 -11.88 -10.66 9.15
C PRO A 562 -10.77 -11.69 8.94
N THR A 563 -10.64 -12.67 9.85
CA THR A 563 -9.59 -13.70 9.76
C THR A 563 -10.06 -14.93 8.99
N THR A 564 -11.34 -15.31 9.12
CA THR A 564 -11.86 -16.54 8.51
C THR A 564 -12.77 -16.30 7.31
N LEU A 565 -13.25 -15.07 7.13
CA LEU A 565 -14.34 -14.66 6.25
C LEU A 565 -15.67 -15.37 6.55
N ALA A 566 -15.80 -15.98 7.74
CA ALA A 566 -17.06 -16.56 8.17
C ALA A 566 -18.11 -15.45 8.34
N LYS A 567 -19.30 -15.72 7.81
CA LYS A 567 -20.43 -14.80 7.91
C LYS A 567 -20.95 -14.72 9.34
N LEU A 568 -20.94 -13.54 9.94
CA LEU A 568 -21.51 -13.24 11.25
C LEU A 568 -22.97 -12.76 11.13
N ALA A 569 -23.24 -11.87 10.15
CA ALA A 569 -24.58 -11.38 9.83
C ALA A 569 -24.65 -10.97 8.36
N SER A 570 -25.87 -10.87 7.79
CA SER A 570 -26.04 -10.35 6.44
C SER A 570 -27.45 -9.79 6.20
N ILE A 571 -27.54 -8.82 5.27
CA ILE A 571 -28.80 -8.30 4.75
C ILE A 571 -28.75 -8.17 3.24
N ASP A 572 -29.86 -8.51 2.56
CA ASP A 572 -29.98 -8.36 1.11
C ASP A 572 -30.65 -7.03 0.77
N LEU A 573 -30.02 -6.29 -0.14
CA LEU A 573 -30.43 -4.95 -0.55
C LEU A 573 -30.35 -4.81 -2.08
N GLU A 574 -30.90 -3.71 -2.58
CA GLU A 574 -30.82 -3.33 -3.99
C GLU A 574 -30.47 -1.85 -4.12
N THR A 575 -29.62 -1.48 -5.07
CA THR A 575 -29.34 -0.07 -5.33
C THR A 575 -30.50 0.59 -6.07
N ASP A 576 -30.87 1.79 -5.63
CA ASP A 576 -31.92 2.64 -6.22
C ASP A 576 -31.44 4.09 -6.10
N TYR A 577 -30.34 4.38 -6.80
CA TYR A 577 -29.82 5.74 -6.84
C TYR A 577 -30.70 6.56 -7.78
N THR A 578 -31.42 7.53 -7.24
CA THR A 578 -32.07 8.57 -8.05
C THR A 578 -30.99 9.42 -8.73
N GLU A 579 -31.08 9.53 -10.05
CA GLU A 579 -30.25 10.42 -10.88
C GLU A 579 -30.35 11.87 -10.45
#